data_4e658e2444bcc60bd30a9a2433dd4a39
#
_entry.id   4e658e2444bcc60bd30a9a2433dd4a39
#
_cell.length_a   1.000
_cell.length_b   1.000
_cell.length_c   1.000
_cell.angle_alpha   90.00
_cell.angle_beta   90.00
_cell.angle_gamma   90.00
#
_symmetry.space_group_name_H-M   'P 1'
#
loop_
_entity.id
_entity.type
_entity.pdbx_description
1 polymer ?
#
loop_
_entity_poly.entity_id
_entity_poly.type
_entity_poly.pdbx_seq_one_letter_code
_entity_poly.pdbx_strand_id
1 'polypeptide(L)'
;MNDMKSKLGIDFNQVEHARDVARKIANGVQDFVEGYTTVAVERTLCRLIGIDGVDANAVPLPNVVVEELREKNVLGEGALFFLGNAIVETGLTPQQIAEQIAAGKLDITRSAVCTAAEREAALKPYIDASIAKIAANRQRRENYIATIGEGPRPYLYVIVATGNIYEDVVQAQAAARQGADIIAVIRTTGQSLLDYVPYGATTEGFGGTFATQENFRIMRKALDEVGEEVGRYIRLCNYCSGLCMPEIAVMGALEGLDVMLNDALYGILFRDINMQRTLVDQYMSRVINGFAGVIINTGEDNYLTTADAVEEAHTVLASDLINEQLALLAGLPEEQMGLGHAFEMDPMLSLIHISEPTRLGMIS
;
A
#
# COMPACT_ATOMS: atom_id res chain seq x y z
N MET A 1 -3.09 0.14 29.35
CA MET A 1 -4.39 0.55 28.82
C MET A 1 -5.32 1.25 29.81
N ASN A 2 -5.40 0.85 31.09
CA ASN A 2 -6.34 1.49 32.06
C ASN A 2 -6.03 2.95 32.45
N ASP A 3 -4.83 3.44 32.31
CA ASP A 3 -4.41 4.77 32.81
C ASP A 3 -4.61 5.92 31.79
N MET A 4 -4.64 5.61 30.50
CA MET A 4 -4.98 6.59 29.45
C MET A 4 -6.48 6.95 29.42
N LYS A 5 -7.34 6.01 29.82
CA LYS A 5 -8.79 6.22 29.87
C LYS A 5 -9.21 7.42 30.74
N SER A 6 -8.48 7.65 31.83
CA SER A 6 -8.79 8.73 32.77
C SER A 6 -8.28 10.13 32.34
N LYS A 7 -7.26 10.19 31.48
CA LYS A 7 -6.62 11.46 31.07
C LYS A 7 -7.34 12.18 29.95
N LEU A 8 -7.97 11.44 29.04
CA LEU A 8 -8.62 12.00 27.85
C LEU A 8 -10.14 12.18 28.03
N GLY A 9 -10.73 11.66 29.13
CA GLY A 9 -12.18 11.76 29.36
C GLY A 9 -13.04 11.06 28.30
N ILE A 10 -12.49 10.12 27.56
CA ILE A 10 -13.19 9.41 26.48
C ILE A 10 -14.23 8.46 27.07
N ASP A 11 -15.46 8.56 26.59
CA ASP A 11 -16.52 7.59 26.88
C ASP A 11 -16.40 6.37 25.97
N PHE A 12 -15.86 5.29 26.52
CA PHE A 12 -15.67 4.04 25.78
C PHE A 12 -16.95 3.39 25.27
N ASN A 13 -18.09 3.65 25.90
CA ASN A 13 -19.37 3.16 25.39
C ASN A 13 -19.74 3.87 24.08
N GLN A 14 -19.40 5.14 23.93
CA GLN A 14 -19.58 5.87 22.69
C GLN A 14 -18.63 5.37 21.60
N VAL A 15 -17.38 5.04 21.94
CA VAL A 15 -16.42 4.44 21.00
C VAL A 15 -16.93 3.08 20.49
N GLU A 16 -17.39 2.20 21.39
CA GLU A 16 -17.95 0.90 21.00
C GLU A 16 -19.21 1.07 20.14
N HIS A 17 -20.07 2.02 20.48
CA HIS A 17 -21.22 2.31 19.64
C HIS A 17 -20.82 2.80 18.24
N ALA A 18 -19.82 3.67 18.13
CA ALA A 18 -19.30 4.14 16.84
C ALA A 18 -18.72 2.98 16.03
N ARG A 19 -17.96 2.06 16.65
CA ARG A 19 -17.45 0.84 16.01
C ARG A 19 -18.58 -0.08 15.51
N ASP A 20 -19.65 -0.24 16.28
CA ASP A 20 -20.81 -1.04 15.85
C ASP A 20 -21.52 -0.44 14.64
N VAL A 21 -21.62 0.88 14.56
CA VAL A 21 -22.16 1.57 13.38
C VAL A 21 -21.21 1.39 12.19
N ALA A 22 -19.92 1.59 12.37
CA ALA A 22 -18.92 1.39 11.33
C ALA A 22 -18.91 -0.05 10.79
N ARG A 23 -19.07 -1.04 11.67
CA ARG A 23 -19.18 -2.47 11.27
C ARG A 23 -20.38 -2.72 10.35
N LYS A 24 -21.52 -2.09 10.61
CA LYS A 24 -22.70 -2.22 9.73
C LYS A 24 -22.46 -1.60 8.36
N ILE A 25 -21.76 -0.46 8.32
CA ILE A 25 -21.37 0.18 7.04
C ILE A 25 -20.37 -0.69 6.30
N ALA A 26 -19.36 -1.21 7.00
CA ALA A 26 -18.34 -2.08 6.41
C ALA A 26 -18.94 -3.36 5.81
N ASN A 27 -19.92 -3.98 6.47
CA ASN A 27 -20.66 -5.12 5.91
C ASN A 27 -21.35 -4.73 4.58
N GLY A 28 -22.01 -3.57 4.53
CA GLY A 28 -22.62 -3.09 3.30
C GLY A 28 -21.61 -2.79 2.19
N VAL A 29 -20.39 -2.33 2.54
CA VAL A 29 -19.30 -2.14 1.58
C VAL A 29 -18.80 -3.50 1.08
N GLN A 30 -18.64 -4.48 1.96
CA GLN A 30 -18.23 -5.84 1.57
C GLN A 30 -19.24 -6.45 0.58
N ASP A 31 -20.54 -6.39 0.88
CA ASP A 31 -21.59 -6.85 -0.03
C ASP A 31 -21.56 -6.13 -1.39
N PHE A 32 -21.21 -4.84 -1.37
CA PHE A 32 -21.12 -4.00 -2.58
C PHE A 32 -19.94 -4.35 -3.48
N VAL A 33 -18.82 -4.82 -2.90
CA VAL A 33 -17.59 -5.17 -3.64
C VAL A 33 -17.46 -6.67 -3.92
N GLU A 34 -18.29 -7.51 -3.29
CA GLU A 34 -18.25 -8.96 -3.47
C GLU A 34 -18.46 -9.36 -4.94
N GLY A 35 -17.61 -10.24 -5.44
CA GLY A 35 -17.67 -10.72 -6.83
C GLY A 35 -17.13 -9.74 -7.86
N TYR A 36 -16.61 -8.58 -7.46
CA TYR A 36 -15.98 -7.62 -8.36
C TYR A 36 -14.46 -7.69 -8.27
N THR A 37 -13.82 -7.43 -9.40
CA THR A 37 -12.38 -7.23 -9.49
C THR A 37 -12.06 -5.97 -10.30
N THR A 38 -10.79 -5.55 -10.26
CA THR A 38 -10.28 -4.40 -11.01
C THR A 38 -8.99 -4.75 -11.71
N VAL A 39 -8.62 -4.00 -12.72
CA VAL A 39 -7.31 -4.16 -13.37
C VAL A 39 -6.15 -4.04 -12.37
N ALA A 40 -6.27 -3.16 -11.37
CA ALA A 40 -5.23 -2.98 -10.35
C ALA A 40 -5.13 -4.18 -9.41
N VAL A 41 -6.25 -4.77 -8.99
CA VAL A 41 -6.28 -6.01 -8.19
C VAL A 41 -5.67 -7.16 -8.97
N GLU A 42 -6.06 -7.36 -10.23
CA GLU A 42 -5.54 -8.45 -11.04
C GLU A 42 -4.03 -8.31 -11.32
N ARG A 43 -3.53 -7.08 -11.56
CA ARG A 43 -2.09 -6.82 -11.64
C ARG A 43 -1.37 -7.09 -10.31
N THR A 44 -2.02 -6.79 -9.19
CA THR A 44 -1.49 -7.11 -7.85
C THR A 44 -1.34 -8.61 -7.66
N LEU A 45 -2.34 -9.40 -8.08
CA LEU A 45 -2.28 -10.86 -8.04
C LEU A 45 -1.16 -11.41 -8.94
N CYS A 46 -0.96 -10.81 -10.12
CA CYS A 46 0.19 -11.16 -10.98
C CYS A 46 1.54 -10.93 -10.26
N ARG A 47 1.69 -9.79 -9.55
CA ARG A 47 2.89 -9.51 -8.76
C ARG A 47 3.07 -10.48 -7.59
N LEU A 48 1.98 -10.88 -6.93
CA LEU A 48 2.02 -11.85 -5.84
C LEU A 48 2.48 -13.25 -6.27
N ILE A 49 2.30 -13.62 -7.52
CA ILE A 49 2.82 -14.88 -8.05
C ILE A 49 4.19 -14.73 -8.74
N GLY A 50 4.83 -13.57 -8.59
CA GLY A 50 6.21 -13.32 -9.00
C GLY A 50 6.38 -12.81 -10.44
N ILE A 51 5.34 -12.27 -11.07
CA ILE A 51 5.47 -11.59 -12.36
C ILE A 51 6.03 -10.19 -12.13
N ASP A 52 7.18 -9.89 -12.74
CA ASP A 52 7.89 -8.61 -12.62
C ASP A 52 8.57 -8.25 -13.95
N GLY A 53 9.11 -7.03 -14.01
CA GLY A 53 9.80 -6.55 -15.21
C GLY A 53 8.88 -5.89 -16.22
N VAL A 54 9.43 -5.65 -17.42
CA VAL A 54 8.76 -4.96 -18.52
C VAL A 54 8.96 -5.72 -19.85
N ASP A 55 8.08 -5.45 -20.79
CA ASP A 55 8.23 -5.90 -22.18
C ASP A 55 9.24 -5.04 -22.97
N ALA A 56 9.36 -5.31 -24.27
CA ALA A 56 10.24 -4.56 -25.17
C ALA A 56 9.88 -3.07 -25.33
N ASN A 57 8.66 -2.69 -24.97
CA ASN A 57 8.15 -1.31 -25.02
C ASN A 57 8.16 -0.62 -23.64
N ALA A 58 8.82 -1.21 -22.64
CA ALA A 58 8.84 -0.78 -21.25
C ALA A 58 7.45 -0.81 -20.56
N VAL A 59 6.52 -1.63 -21.05
CA VAL A 59 5.23 -1.86 -20.40
C VAL A 59 5.41 -2.92 -19.31
N PRO A 60 4.96 -2.69 -18.06
CA PRO A 60 5.07 -3.70 -17.01
C PRO A 60 4.37 -5.01 -17.36
N LEU A 61 5.03 -6.15 -17.16
CA LEU A 61 4.47 -7.45 -17.49
C LEU A 61 3.15 -7.78 -16.82
N PRO A 62 2.88 -7.38 -15.54
CA PRO A 62 1.55 -7.51 -14.97
C PRO A 62 0.47 -6.76 -15.76
N ASN A 63 0.80 -5.60 -16.33
CA ASN A 63 -0.13 -4.85 -17.20
C ASN A 63 -0.39 -5.60 -18.49
N VAL A 64 0.65 -6.15 -19.13
CA VAL A 64 0.53 -6.92 -20.39
C VAL A 64 -0.42 -8.11 -20.19
N VAL A 65 -0.27 -8.87 -19.12
CA VAL A 65 -1.14 -10.02 -18.81
C VAL A 65 -2.59 -9.59 -18.60
N VAL A 66 -2.80 -8.58 -17.79
CA VAL A 66 -4.17 -8.12 -17.43
C VAL A 66 -4.85 -7.45 -18.61
N GLU A 67 -4.10 -6.71 -19.45
CA GLU A 67 -4.63 -6.07 -20.64
C GLU A 67 -5.11 -7.09 -21.67
N GLU A 68 -4.38 -8.19 -21.87
CA GLU A 68 -4.83 -9.28 -22.74
C GLU A 68 -6.19 -9.83 -22.31
N LEU A 69 -6.40 -10.05 -21.01
CA LEU A 69 -7.66 -10.54 -20.47
C LEU A 69 -8.78 -9.50 -20.58
N ARG A 70 -8.45 -8.22 -20.37
CA ARG A 70 -9.39 -7.10 -20.49
C ARG A 70 -9.88 -6.93 -21.92
N GLU A 71 -8.97 -6.92 -22.91
CA GLU A 71 -9.30 -6.80 -24.32
C GLU A 71 -10.19 -7.94 -24.82
N LYS A 72 -10.02 -9.13 -24.27
CA LYS A 72 -10.85 -10.30 -24.56
C LYS A 72 -12.15 -10.35 -23.73
N ASN A 73 -12.38 -9.37 -22.88
CA ASN A 73 -13.57 -9.24 -22.03
C ASN A 73 -13.79 -10.44 -21.09
N VAL A 74 -12.69 -11.02 -20.58
CA VAL A 74 -12.72 -12.17 -19.66
C VAL A 74 -12.06 -11.88 -18.31
N LEU A 75 -11.64 -10.65 -18.05
CA LEU A 75 -10.95 -10.25 -16.82
C LEU A 75 -11.76 -10.58 -15.54
N GLY A 76 -13.09 -10.56 -15.63
CA GLY A 76 -13.99 -10.89 -14.52
C GLY A 76 -13.84 -12.32 -13.99
N GLU A 77 -13.23 -13.24 -14.75
CA GLU A 77 -12.91 -14.60 -14.28
C GLU A 77 -11.63 -14.64 -13.43
N GLY A 78 -10.83 -13.56 -13.44
CA GLY A 78 -9.61 -13.40 -12.67
C GLY A 78 -8.35 -13.90 -13.40
N ALA A 79 -7.25 -13.13 -13.29
CA ALA A 79 -5.98 -13.46 -13.93
C ALA A 79 -5.41 -14.82 -13.48
N LEU A 80 -5.57 -15.14 -12.17
CA LEU A 80 -5.07 -16.40 -11.62
C LEU A 80 -5.80 -17.63 -12.19
N PHE A 81 -7.04 -17.48 -12.65
CA PHE A 81 -7.75 -18.55 -13.33
C PHE A 81 -7.03 -18.95 -14.64
N PHE A 82 -6.72 -17.95 -15.46
CA PHE A 82 -6.05 -18.19 -16.75
C PHE A 82 -4.58 -18.58 -16.58
N LEU A 83 -3.86 -17.89 -15.70
CA LEU A 83 -2.46 -18.21 -15.42
C LEU A 83 -2.29 -19.61 -14.83
N GLY A 84 -3.17 -20.01 -13.92
CA GLY A 84 -3.13 -21.37 -13.36
C GLY A 84 -3.38 -22.45 -14.40
N ASN A 85 -4.35 -22.26 -15.30
CA ASN A 85 -4.57 -23.17 -16.43
C ASN A 85 -3.34 -23.24 -17.34
N ALA A 86 -2.73 -22.09 -17.67
CA ALA A 86 -1.54 -22.03 -18.51
C ALA A 86 -0.32 -22.71 -17.87
N ILE A 87 -0.14 -22.55 -16.54
CA ILE A 87 0.93 -23.24 -15.79
C ILE A 87 0.75 -24.76 -15.87
N VAL A 88 -0.47 -25.25 -15.64
CA VAL A 88 -0.78 -26.68 -15.70
C VAL A 88 -0.53 -27.26 -17.10
N GLU A 89 -0.97 -26.54 -18.13
CA GLU A 89 -0.84 -26.99 -19.53
C GLU A 89 0.61 -26.96 -20.02
N THR A 90 1.34 -25.89 -19.72
CA THR A 90 2.67 -25.62 -20.33
C THR A 90 3.84 -26.03 -19.44
N GLY A 91 3.66 -26.14 -18.14
CA GLY A 91 4.74 -26.32 -17.17
C GLY A 91 5.66 -25.09 -17.01
N LEU A 92 5.31 -23.94 -17.62
CA LEU A 92 6.07 -22.71 -17.51
C LEU A 92 5.80 -22.02 -16.18
N THR A 93 6.77 -21.20 -15.72
CA THR A 93 6.57 -20.34 -14.56
C THR A 93 5.65 -19.14 -14.90
N PRO A 94 5.00 -18.49 -13.91
CA PRO A 94 4.22 -17.29 -14.17
C PRO A 94 4.99 -16.21 -14.93
N GLN A 95 6.25 -15.99 -14.56
CA GLN A 95 7.15 -15.05 -15.25
C GLN A 95 7.35 -15.41 -16.72
N GLN A 96 7.65 -16.68 -17.03
CA GLN A 96 7.82 -17.14 -18.40
C GLN A 96 6.54 -17.03 -19.23
N ILE A 97 5.38 -17.29 -18.60
CA ILE A 97 4.08 -17.12 -19.25
C ILE A 97 3.88 -15.64 -19.63
N ALA A 98 4.12 -14.71 -18.70
CA ALA A 98 3.99 -13.27 -18.96
C ALA A 98 4.93 -12.82 -20.10
N GLU A 99 6.16 -13.31 -20.13
CA GLU A 99 7.13 -13.05 -21.20
C GLU A 99 6.67 -13.63 -22.57
N GLN A 100 6.03 -14.80 -22.57
CA GLN A 100 5.47 -15.39 -23.80
C GLN A 100 4.25 -14.62 -24.30
N ILE A 101 3.41 -14.11 -23.39
CA ILE A 101 2.28 -13.22 -23.73
C ILE A 101 2.83 -11.94 -24.37
N ALA A 102 3.80 -11.28 -23.70
CA ALA A 102 4.43 -10.06 -24.20
C ALA A 102 5.10 -10.24 -25.58
N ALA A 103 5.62 -11.43 -25.85
CA ALA A 103 6.19 -11.78 -27.15
C ALA A 103 5.14 -12.19 -28.20
N GLY A 104 3.83 -12.18 -27.87
CA GLY A 104 2.75 -12.64 -28.77
C GLY A 104 2.78 -14.13 -29.11
N LYS A 105 3.43 -14.94 -28.27
CA LYS A 105 3.62 -16.39 -28.51
C LYS A 105 2.65 -17.27 -27.75
N LEU A 106 1.99 -16.75 -26.73
CA LEU A 106 1.05 -17.47 -25.88
C LEU A 106 -0.21 -16.64 -25.67
N ASP A 107 -1.37 -17.27 -25.87
CA ASP A 107 -2.69 -16.74 -25.55
C ASP A 107 -3.27 -17.60 -24.42
N ILE A 108 -3.21 -17.09 -23.19
CA ILE A 108 -3.63 -17.85 -22.00
C ILE A 108 -5.14 -18.08 -21.94
N THR A 109 -5.95 -17.33 -22.71
CA THR A 109 -7.40 -17.56 -22.77
C THR A 109 -7.77 -18.82 -23.53
N ARG A 110 -6.83 -19.40 -24.26
CA ARG A 110 -7.00 -20.66 -25.01
C ARG A 110 -6.46 -21.88 -24.27
N SER A 111 -5.84 -21.69 -23.12
CA SER A 111 -5.34 -22.81 -22.33
C SER A 111 -6.48 -23.73 -21.88
N ALA A 112 -6.20 -25.03 -21.89
CA ALA A 112 -7.16 -26.03 -21.45
C ALA A 112 -7.56 -25.78 -19.99
N VAL A 113 -8.87 -25.77 -19.71
CA VAL A 113 -9.38 -25.56 -18.37
C VAL A 113 -9.11 -26.82 -17.52
N CYS A 114 -8.27 -26.69 -16.52
CA CYS A 114 -7.99 -27.73 -15.52
C CYS A 114 -8.94 -27.62 -14.32
N THR A 115 -8.90 -28.58 -13.43
CA THR A 115 -9.69 -28.56 -12.19
C THR A 115 -9.20 -27.46 -11.24
N ALA A 116 -10.07 -27.00 -10.35
CA ALA A 116 -9.70 -26.02 -9.31
C ALA A 116 -8.53 -26.49 -8.45
N ALA A 117 -8.50 -27.79 -8.10
CA ALA A 117 -7.42 -28.38 -7.32
C ALA A 117 -6.07 -28.37 -8.06
N GLU A 118 -6.06 -28.63 -9.37
CA GLU A 118 -4.84 -28.57 -10.18
C GLU A 118 -4.33 -27.14 -10.28
N ARG A 119 -5.22 -26.15 -10.50
CA ARG A 119 -4.85 -24.73 -10.51
C ARG A 119 -4.27 -24.27 -9.18
N GLU A 120 -4.94 -24.62 -8.09
CA GLU A 120 -4.46 -24.27 -6.73
C GLU A 120 -3.09 -24.88 -6.48
N ALA A 121 -2.89 -26.15 -6.78
CA ALA A 121 -1.61 -26.81 -6.63
C ALA A 121 -0.50 -26.17 -7.48
N ALA A 122 -0.81 -25.73 -8.70
CA ALA A 122 0.14 -25.09 -9.61
C ALA A 122 0.50 -23.66 -9.15
N LEU A 123 -0.42 -22.90 -8.62
CA LEU A 123 -0.21 -21.53 -8.16
C LEU A 123 0.41 -21.45 -6.76
N LYS A 124 0.09 -22.42 -5.89
CA LYS A 124 0.47 -22.44 -4.47
C LYS A 124 1.96 -22.17 -4.21
N PRO A 125 2.93 -22.77 -4.90
CA PRO A 125 4.35 -22.50 -4.62
C PRO A 125 4.74 -21.02 -4.80
N TYR A 126 4.14 -20.32 -5.76
CA TYR A 126 4.42 -18.91 -6.04
C TYR A 126 3.75 -18.00 -5.00
N ILE A 127 2.52 -18.31 -4.63
CA ILE A 127 1.78 -17.61 -3.58
C ILE A 127 2.51 -17.76 -2.24
N ASP A 128 2.85 -18.99 -1.86
CA ASP A 128 3.56 -19.30 -0.61
C ASP A 128 4.91 -18.57 -0.53
N ALA A 129 5.65 -18.46 -1.66
CA ALA A 129 6.91 -17.74 -1.71
C ALA A 129 6.76 -16.24 -1.39
N SER A 130 5.75 -15.59 -1.95
CA SER A 130 5.47 -14.17 -1.68
C SER A 130 4.96 -13.95 -0.26
N ILE A 131 4.07 -14.79 0.23
CA ILE A 131 3.60 -14.76 1.62
C ILE A 131 4.77 -14.92 2.58
N ALA A 132 5.66 -15.89 2.32
CA ALA A 132 6.85 -16.10 3.14
C ALA A 132 7.80 -14.90 3.11
N LYS A 133 7.98 -14.26 1.95
CA LYS A 133 8.81 -13.05 1.81
C LYS A 133 8.23 -11.89 2.63
N ILE A 134 6.93 -11.65 2.54
CA ILE A 134 6.24 -10.59 3.30
C ILE A 134 6.35 -10.86 4.81
N ALA A 135 6.08 -12.10 5.24
CA ALA A 135 6.21 -12.50 6.64
C ALA A 135 7.65 -12.34 7.15
N ALA A 136 8.65 -12.69 6.34
CA ALA A 136 10.06 -12.52 6.67
C ALA A 136 10.44 -11.03 6.82
N ASN A 137 9.92 -10.15 5.96
CA ASN A 137 10.14 -8.70 6.08
C ASN A 137 9.54 -8.14 7.37
N ARG A 138 8.33 -8.56 7.72
CA ARG A 138 7.70 -8.20 9.00
C ARG A 138 8.55 -8.67 10.18
N GLN A 139 8.96 -9.93 10.20
CA GLN A 139 9.79 -10.48 11.27
C GLN A 139 11.15 -9.77 11.36
N ARG A 140 11.76 -9.43 10.23
CA ARG A 140 12.99 -8.66 10.17
C ARG A 140 12.82 -7.30 10.85
N ARG A 141 11.76 -6.56 10.55
CA ARG A 141 11.42 -5.29 11.19
C ARG A 141 11.28 -5.44 12.70
N GLU A 142 10.48 -6.41 13.14
CA GLU A 142 10.26 -6.68 14.56
C GLU A 142 11.58 -7.00 15.30
N ASN A 143 12.44 -7.81 14.69
CA ASN A 143 13.76 -8.15 15.22
C ASN A 143 14.69 -6.93 15.27
N TYR A 144 14.67 -6.08 14.26
CA TYR A 144 15.46 -4.83 14.23
C TYR A 144 15.04 -3.90 15.37
N ILE A 145 13.73 -3.65 15.50
CA ILE A 145 13.18 -2.82 16.59
C ILE A 145 13.54 -3.40 17.96
N ALA A 146 13.44 -4.71 18.14
CA ALA A 146 13.80 -5.36 19.39
C ALA A 146 15.30 -5.26 19.70
N THR A 147 16.17 -5.15 18.70
CA THR A 147 17.63 -5.15 18.84
C THR A 147 18.20 -3.76 19.02
N ILE A 148 17.82 -2.80 18.17
CA ILE A 148 18.40 -1.45 18.19
C ILE A 148 17.43 -0.39 18.75
N GLY A 149 16.15 -0.74 18.96
CA GLY A 149 15.13 0.16 19.48
C GLY A 149 14.56 1.10 18.42
N GLU A 150 13.64 1.95 18.88
CA GLU A 150 13.01 3.03 18.11
C GLU A 150 13.31 4.39 18.75
N GLY A 151 13.04 5.47 18.03
CA GLY A 151 13.10 6.82 18.58
C GLY A 151 12.05 7.07 19.66
N PRO A 152 12.19 8.16 20.42
CA PRO A 152 11.20 8.56 21.42
C PRO A 152 9.90 9.01 20.72
N ARG A 153 8.77 8.79 21.37
CA ARG A 153 7.46 9.31 20.88
C ARG A 153 7.21 10.72 21.39
N PRO A 154 6.58 11.58 20.56
CA PRO A 154 6.10 11.33 19.19
C PRO A 154 7.23 11.20 18.19
N TYR A 155 7.05 10.36 17.16
CA TYR A 155 8.04 10.20 16.09
C TYR A 155 8.14 11.46 15.22
N LEU A 156 9.36 11.80 14.82
CA LEU A 156 9.59 12.83 13.82
C LEU A 156 9.43 12.25 12.40
N TYR A 157 8.43 12.74 11.70
CA TYR A 157 8.11 12.36 10.33
C TYR A 157 8.69 13.39 9.37
N VAL A 158 9.55 12.95 8.46
CA VAL A 158 10.19 13.84 7.46
C VAL A 158 9.91 13.32 6.05
N ILE A 159 9.50 14.23 5.19
CA ILE A 159 9.21 13.94 3.80
C ILE A 159 10.45 14.25 2.95
N VAL A 160 10.80 13.33 2.05
CA VAL A 160 11.76 13.52 0.96
C VAL A 160 11.05 13.39 -0.38
N ALA A 161 11.32 14.28 -1.33
CA ALA A 161 10.50 14.42 -2.52
C ALA A 161 11.25 15.11 -3.69
N THR A 162 12.50 14.73 -3.92
CA THR A 162 13.33 15.38 -4.96
C THR A 162 12.93 15.00 -6.38
N GLY A 163 12.27 13.86 -6.55
CA GLY A 163 12.01 13.26 -7.85
C GLY A 163 13.10 12.29 -8.32
N ASN A 164 14.20 12.22 -7.59
CA ASN A 164 15.35 11.38 -7.88
C ASN A 164 15.66 10.50 -6.66
N ILE A 165 15.47 9.20 -6.78
CA ILE A 165 15.65 8.26 -5.65
C ILE A 165 17.05 8.35 -5.01
N TYR A 166 18.08 8.60 -5.78
CA TYR A 166 19.43 8.68 -5.26
C TYR A 166 19.67 9.96 -4.44
N GLU A 167 19.04 11.06 -4.82
CA GLU A 167 19.06 12.30 -4.03
C GLU A 167 18.18 12.17 -2.79
N ASP A 168 17.04 11.50 -2.90
CA ASP A 168 16.16 11.20 -1.78
C ASP A 168 16.88 10.36 -0.72
N VAL A 169 17.71 9.39 -1.11
CA VAL A 169 18.55 8.61 -0.18
C VAL A 169 19.48 9.53 0.63
N VAL A 170 20.15 10.46 -0.03
CA VAL A 170 21.05 11.40 0.66
C VAL A 170 20.29 12.26 1.67
N GLN A 171 19.12 12.79 1.27
CA GLN A 171 18.29 13.59 2.16
C GLN A 171 17.69 12.76 3.30
N ALA A 172 17.22 11.55 3.03
CA ALA A 172 16.67 10.63 4.01
C ALA A 172 17.70 10.26 5.11
N GLN A 173 18.92 9.91 4.70
CA GLN A 173 19.98 9.60 5.65
C GLN A 173 20.40 10.84 6.46
N ALA A 174 20.44 12.02 5.85
CA ALA A 174 20.73 13.27 6.56
C ALA A 174 19.62 13.58 7.59
N ALA A 175 18.34 13.42 7.22
CA ALA A 175 17.20 13.62 8.11
C ALA A 175 17.24 12.61 9.29
N ALA A 176 17.52 11.34 9.03
CA ALA A 176 17.66 10.33 10.08
C ALA A 176 18.76 10.69 11.09
N ARG A 177 19.92 11.18 10.64
CA ARG A 177 21.00 11.68 11.51
C ARG A 177 20.57 12.90 12.34
N GLN A 178 19.64 13.71 11.83
CA GLN A 178 19.08 14.88 12.53
C GLN A 178 17.92 14.53 13.47
N GLY A 179 17.50 13.27 13.55
CA GLY A 179 16.49 12.82 14.49
C GLY A 179 15.17 12.35 13.86
N ALA A 180 15.06 12.30 12.55
CA ALA A 180 13.87 11.74 11.91
C ALA A 180 13.72 10.24 12.23
N ASP A 181 12.50 9.84 12.60
CA ASP A 181 12.15 8.47 12.95
C ASP A 181 11.39 7.77 11.81
N ILE A 182 10.70 8.55 11.00
CA ILE A 182 9.98 8.09 9.81
C ILE A 182 10.41 8.94 8.63
N ILE A 183 10.81 8.28 7.56
CA ILE A 183 11.08 8.92 6.28
C ILE A 183 9.96 8.55 5.32
N ALA A 184 9.24 9.56 4.82
CA ALA A 184 8.23 9.39 3.81
C ALA A 184 8.76 9.82 2.45
N VAL A 185 8.70 8.92 1.49
CA VAL A 185 8.96 9.23 0.09
C VAL A 185 7.61 9.51 -0.57
N ILE A 186 7.30 10.79 -0.79
CA ILE A 186 6.07 11.15 -1.50
C ILE A 186 6.20 10.72 -2.95
N ARG A 187 5.19 10.02 -3.46
CA ARG A 187 5.13 9.70 -4.89
C ARG A 187 4.97 10.97 -5.72
N THR A 188 5.51 10.94 -6.94
CA THR A 188 5.38 12.05 -7.89
C THR A 188 3.93 12.44 -8.13
N THR A 189 3.66 13.71 -8.32
CA THR A 189 2.31 14.30 -8.35
C THR A 189 1.35 13.59 -9.32
N GLY A 190 1.84 13.20 -10.49
CA GLY A 190 1.01 12.55 -11.52
C GLY A 190 0.74 11.06 -11.29
N GLN A 191 1.51 10.37 -10.43
CA GLN A 191 1.44 8.91 -10.33
C GLN A 191 0.08 8.37 -9.89
N SER A 192 -0.66 9.12 -9.08
CA SER A 192 -2.00 8.72 -8.67
C SER A 192 -3.00 8.57 -9.83
N LEU A 193 -2.70 9.16 -10.98
CA LEU A 193 -3.51 9.08 -12.20
C LEU A 193 -2.94 8.12 -13.25
N LEU A 194 -1.76 7.53 -12.99
CA LEU A 194 -1.18 6.54 -13.88
C LEU A 194 -1.83 5.18 -13.65
N ASP A 195 -2.21 4.53 -14.73
CA ASP A 195 -2.74 3.17 -14.70
C ASP A 195 -1.62 2.13 -14.90
N TYR A 196 -0.43 2.44 -14.44
CA TYR A 196 0.72 1.56 -14.37
C TYR A 196 1.71 2.05 -13.30
N VAL A 197 2.52 1.13 -12.79
CA VAL A 197 3.66 1.48 -11.93
C VAL A 197 4.93 1.43 -12.77
N PRO A 198 5.72 2.51 -12.83
CA PRO A 198 7.01 2.51 -13.52
C PRO A 198 7.94 1.42 -12.99
N TYR A 199 8.86 0.95 -13.83
CA TYR A 199 9.82 -0.09 -13.47
C TYR A 199 11.21 0.49 -13.21
N GLY A 200 11.86 -0.04 -12.18
CA GLY A 200 13.24 0.30 -11.87
C GLY A 200 13.42 1.55 -11.00
N ALA A 201 14.68 1.94 -10.84
CA ALA A 201 15.06 3.18 -10.15
C ALA A 201 14.72 4.39 -11.03
N THR A 202 14.16 5.45 -10.43
CA THR A 202 13.70 6.63 -11.17
C THR A 202 14.39 7.91 -10.71
N THR A 203 14.61 8.83 -11.64
CA THR A 203 15.32 10.11 -11.44
C THR A 203 14.58 11.32 -12.00
N GLU A 204 13.38 11.11 -12.55
CA GLU A 204 12.61 12.10 -13.31
C GLU A 204 11.24 12.44 -12.70
N GLY A 205 11.07 12.19 -11.41
CA GLY A 205 9.83 12.54 -10.70
C GLY A 205 9.64 14.04 -10.58
N PHE A 206 8.38 14.48 -10.50
CA PHE A 206 7.99 15.87 -10.29
C PHE A 206 7.04 15.98 -9.09
N GLY A 207 7.41 16.83 -8.13
CA GLY A 207 6.64 16.98 -6.89
C GLY A 207 6.62 15.72 -6.03
N GLY A 208 7.62 14.86 -6.21
CA GLY A 208 7.79 13.59 -5.53
C GLY A 208 8.53 12.59 -6.39
N THR A 209 8.87 11.44 -5.83
CA THR A 209 9.61 10.36 -6.48
C THR A 209 8.70 9.19 -6.76
N PHE A 210 8.80 8.57 -7.93
CA PHE A 210 7.93 7.46 -8.29
C PHE A 210 7.96 6.34 -7.24
N ALA A 211 6.78 5.87 -6.83
CA ALA A 211 6.64 4.65 -6.06
C ALA A 211 6.86 3.46 -6.98
N THR A 212 8.07 2.91 -6.96
CA THR A 212 8.43 1.69 -7.68
C THR A 212 9.02 0.68 -6.71
N GLN A 213 8.97 -0.60 -7.05
CA GLN A 213 9.53 -1.64 -6.18
C GLN A 213 11.04 -1.44 -5.97
N GLU A 214 11.77 -1.01 -7.00
CA GLU A 214 13.20 -0.75 -6.91
C GLU A 214 13.51 0.46 -6.02
N ASN A 215 12.74 1.55 -6.13
CA ASN A 215 12.91 2.71 -5.26
C ASN A 215 12.65 2.36 -3.79
N PHE A 216 11.68 1.49 -3.52
CA PHE A 216 11.44 0.98 -2.16
C PHE A 216 12.65 0.19 -1.64
N ARG A 217 13.21 -0.69 -2.45
CA ARG A 217 14.39 -1.49 -2.10
C ARG A 217 15.61 -0.62 -1.81
N ILE A 218 15.87 0.36 -2.68
CA ILE A 218 16.99 1.31 -2.53
C ILE A 218 16.84 2.09 -1.23
N MET A 219 15.66 2.68 -1.00
CA MET A 219 15.43 3.48 0.20
C MET A 219 15.44 2.63 1.47
N ARG A 220 14.81 1.45 1.49
CA ARG A 220 14.83 0.57 2.66
C ARG A 220 16.25 0.20 3.06
N LYS A 221 17.09 -0.15 2.09
CA LYS A 221 18.49 -0.46 2.34
C LYS A 221 19.23 0.74 2.94
N ALA A 222 19.04 1.92 2.38
CA ALA A 222 19.68 3.15 2.88
C ALA A 222 19.25 3.51 4.31
N LEU A 223 17.98 3.27 4.66
CA LEU A 223 17.47 3.51 6.00
C LEU A 223 17.91 2.45 7.01
N ASP A 224 18.12 1.20 6.59
CA ASP A 224 18.73 0.17 7.43
C ASP A 224 20.18 0.56 7.78
N GLU A 225 20.98 0.98 6.78
CA GLU A 225 22.38 1.41 6.97
C GLU A 225 22.48 2.61 7.95
N VAL A 226 21.68 3.66 7.75
CA VAL A 226 21.71 4.81 8.66
C VAL A 226 21.10 4.48 10.02
N GLY A 227 20.12 3.58 10.08
CA GLY A 227 19.52 3.11 11.33
C GLY A 227 20.55 2.41 12.23
N GLU A 228 21.42 1.58 11.66
CA GLU A 228 22.57 0.99 12.37
C GLU A 228 23.55 2.05 12.86
N GLU A 229 23.84 3.07 12.04
CA GLU A 229 24.74 4.17 12.39
C GLU A 229 24.21 5.00 13.58
N VAL A 230 22.91 5.34 13.57
CA VAL A 230 22.31 6.18 14.62
C VAL A 230 21.74 5.39 15.80
N GLY A 231 21.78 4.05 15.74
CA GLY A 231 21.39 3.15 16.82
C GLY A 231 19.87 3.12 17.08
N ARG A 232 19.05 3.31 16.05
CA ARG A 232 17.59 3.16 16.11
C ARG A 232 16.98 2.80 14.76
N TYR A 233 15.84 2.10 14.78
CA TYR A 233 15.11 1.74 13.57
C TYR A 233 14.47 2.98 12.93
N ILE A 234 14.71 3.20 11.64
CA ILE A 234 14.10 4.27 10.86
C ILE A 234 13.02 3.67 9.96
N ARG A 235 11.78 4.12 10.13
CA ARG A 235 10.64 3.62 9.37
C ARG A 235 10.61 4.24 7.98
N LEU A 236 10.23 3.41 6.99
CA LEU A 236 9.99 3.85 5.62
C LEU A 236 8.49 3.96 5.36
N CYS A 237 8.07 5.14 4.93
CA CYS A 237 6.70 5.44 4.51
C CYS A 237 6.64 5.74 3.02
N ASN A 238 5.54 5.34 2.36
CA ASN A 238 5.21 5.76 1.01
C ASN A 238 3.68 5.97 0.87
N TYR A 239 3.28 6.51 -0.28
CA TYR A 239 1.90 6.82 -0.61
C TYR A 239 1.29 5.73 -1.47
N CYS A 240 0.22 5.13 -0.98
CA CYS A 240 -0.50 4.00 -1.58
C CYS A 240 -1.95 4.42 -1.85
N SER A 241 -2.13 5.34 -2.79
CA SER A 241 -3.45 5.84 -3.22
C SER A 241 -3.48 6.06 -4.73
N GLY A 242 -4.67 6.19 -5.33
CA GLY A 242 -4.86 6.36 -6.76
C GLY A 242 -5.06 5.06 -7.52
N LEU A 243 -4.83 5.06 -8.85
CA LEU A 243 -5.21 3.97 -9.74
C LEU A 243 -4.42 2.66 -9.55
N CYS A 244 -3.22 2.72 -8.96
CA CYS A 244 -2.36 1.56 -8.70
C CYS A 244 -2.25 1.23 -7.22
N MET A 245 -3.23 1.62 -6.42
CA MET A 245 -3.22 1.47 -4.96
C MET A 245 -2.81 0.05 -4.48
N PRO A 246 -3.47 -1.04 -4.89
CA PRO A 246 -3.10 -2.37 -4.41
C PRO A 246 -1.75 -2.86 -4.96
N GLU A 247 -1.32 -2.40 -6.15
CA GLU A 247 0.01 -2.72 -6.67
C GLU A 247 1.12 -2.08 -5.83
N ILE A 248 0.95 -0.82 -5.42
CA ILE A 248 1.91 -0.15 -4.54
C ILE A 248 1.95 -0.85 -3.18
N ALA A 249 0.79 -1.28 -2.64
CA ALA A 249 0.72 -2.01 -1.39
C ALA A 249 1.54 -3.31 -1.43
N VAL A 250 1.37 -4.13 -2.48
CA VAL A 250 2.09 -5.41 -2.59
C VAL A 250 3.59 -5.20 -2.79
N MET A 251 3.98 -4.22 -3.59
CA MET A 251 5.40 -3.90 -3.77
C MET A 251 6.03 -3.42 -2.44
N GLY A 252 5.31 -2.59 -1.69
CA GLY A 252 5.75 -2.15 -0.37
C GLY A 252 5.90 -3.31 0.61
N ALA A 253 4.94 -4.21 0.65
CA ALA A 253 5.01 -5.41 1.49
C ALA A 253 6.20 -6.31 1.12
N LEU A 254 6.45 -6.51 -0.17
CA LEU A 254 7.57 -7.30 -0.68
C LEU A 254 8.94 -6.68 -0.40
N GLU A 255 9.02 -5.37 -0.24
CA GLU A 255 10.29 -4.65 0.02
C GLU A 255 10.41 -4.11 1.46
N GLY A 256 9.46 -4.44 2.33
CA GLY A 256 9.56 -4.17 3.78
C GLY A 256 9.31 -2.73 4.18
N LEU A 257 8.33 -2.07 3.55
CA LEU A 257 7.82 -0.78 4.02
C LEU A 257 7.12 -0.93 5.38
N ASP A 258 7.10 0.15 6.14
CA ASP A 258 6.62 0.17 7.52
C ASP A 258 5.33 0.96 7.69
N VAL A 259 5.13 1.96 6.84
CA VAL A 259 4.00 2.90 6.87
C VAL A 259 3.50 3.12 5.45
N MET A 260 2.19 3.11 5.27
CA MET A 260 1.54 3.42 4.00
C MET A 260 0.43 4.44 4.19
N LEU A 261 0.50 5.52 3.44
CA LEU A 261 -0.64 6.40 3.24
C LEU A 261 -1.60 5.70 2.28
N ASN A 262 -2.70 5.20 2.81
CA ASN A 262 -3.65 4.38 2.06
C ASN A 262 -5.06 4.95 2.16
N ASP A 263 -5.35 5.91 1.33
CA ASP A 263 -6.52 6.77 1.33
C ASP A 263 -7.46 6.43 0.16
N ALA A 264 -8.65 5.89 0.48
CA ALA A 264 -9.69 5.59 -0.50
C ALA A 264 -10.48 6.84 -0.91
N LEU A 265 -10.84 7.68 0.06
CA LEU A 265 -11.70 8.84 -0.19
C LEU A 265 -11.01 9.87 -1.08
N TYR A 266 -9.70 9.99 -0.98
CA TYR A 266 -8.92 10.85 -1.87
C TYR A 266 -9.17 10.54 -3.36
N GLY A 267 -9.27 9.27 -3.73
CA GLY A 267 -9.63 8.85 -5.08
C GLY A 267 -11.04 9.26 -5.48
N ILE A 268 -12.01 9.06 -4.58
CA ILE A 268 -13.44 9.33 -4.85
C ILE A 268 -13.73 10.83 -4.89
N LEU A 269 -13.30 11.57 -3.88
CA LEU A 269 -13.65 12.98 -3.72
C LEU A 269 -12.96 13.92 -4.71
N PHE A 270 -11.70 13.63 -5.05
CA PHE A 270 -10.90 14.55 -5.88
C PHE A 270 -10.75 14.13 -7.33
N ARG A 271 -11.04 12.87 -7.67
CA ARG A 271 -10.67 12.33 -8.96
C ARG A 271 -11.82 11.78 -9.77
N ASP A 272 -13.03 11.87 -9.25
CA ASP A 272 -14.24 11.35 -9.90
C ASP A 272 -14.07 9.89 -10.37
N ILE A 273 -13.34 9.10 -9.56
CA ILE A 273 -13.10 7.68 -9.82
C ILE A 273 -14.35 6.90 -9.43
N ASN A 274 -14.64 5.84 -10.16
CA ASN A 274 -15.74 4.93 -9.84
C ASN A 274 -15.60 4.41 -8.41
N MET A 275 -16.62 4.65 -7.58
CA MET A 275 -16.61 4.31 -6.16
C MET A 275 -16.40 2.81 -5.92
N GLN A 276 -17.04 1.94 -6.71
CA GLN A 276 -16.89 0.49 -6.59
C GLN A 276 -15.46 0.06 -6.87
N ARG A 277 -14.84 0.56 -7.95
CA ARG A 277 -13.43 0.32 -8.26
C ARG A 277 -12.54 0.72 -7.08
N THR A 278 -12.74 1.94 -6.56
CA THR A 278 -11.91 2.47 -5.47
C THR A 278 -12.04 1.63 -4.21
N LEU A 279 -13.25 1.20 -3.85
CA LEU A 279 -13.46 0.36 -2.67
C LEU A 279 -12.90 -1.05 -2.82
N VAL A 280 -12.97 -1.64 -4.02
CA VAL A 280 -12.33 -2.94 -4.31
C VAL A 280 -10.80 -2.82 -4.18
N ASP A 281 -10.20 -1.79 -4.78
CA ASP A 281 -8.76 -1.52 -4.70
C ASP A 281 -8.31 -1.25 -3.25
N GLN A 282 -9.10 -0.47 -2.51
CA GLN A 282 -8.87 -0.18 -1.10
C GLN A 282 -8.90 -1.44 -0.25
N TYR A 283 -9.92 -2.27 -0.43
CA TYR A 283 -10.05 -3.52 0.31
C TYR A 283 -8.84 -4.43 0.12
N MET A 284 -8.41 -4.64 -1.12
CA MET A 284 -7.22 -5.43 -1.44
C MET A 284 -5.95 -4.82 -0.81
N SER A 285 -5.80 -3.50 -0.88
CA SER A 285 -4.67 -2.80 -0.27
C SER A 285 -4.63 -3.00 1.26
N ARG A 286 -5.79 -2.93 1.93
CA ARG A 286 -5.90 -3.14 3.38
C ARG A 286 -5.53 -4.56 3.79
N VAL A 287 -5.98 -5.55 3.04
CA VAL A 287 -5.60 -6.96 3.26
C VAL A 287 -4.09 -7.12 3.21
N ILE A 288 -3.44 -6.59 2.18
CA ILE A 288 -1.99 -6.70 2.00
C ILE A 288 -1.23 -5.97 3.11
N ASN A 289 -1.57 -4.70 3.36
CA ASN A 289 -0.91 -3.88 4.37
C ASN A 289 -1.06 -4.47 5.78
N GLY A 290 -2.25 -4.95 6.13
CA GLY A 290 -2.50 -5.59 7.41
C GLY A 290 -1.71 -6.88 7.58
N PHE A 291 -1.67 -7.74 6.56
CA PHE A 291 -0.84 -8.95 6.61
C PHE A 291 0.65 -8.64 6.78
N ALA A 292 1.15 -7.61 6.10
CA ALA A 292 2.52 -7.14 6.23
C ALA A 292 2.80 -6.42 7.57
N GLY A 293 1.78 -6.16 8.39
CA GLY A 293 1.89 -5.39 9.63
C GLY A 293 2.36 -3.95 9.39
N VAL A 294 1.93 -3.37 8.29
CA VAL A 294 2.23 -1.98 7.90
C VAL A 294 1.29 -1.06 8.67
N ILE A 295 1.83 0.02 9.22
CA ILE A 295 1.02 1.10 9.79
C ILE A 295 0.28 1.79 8.63
N ILE A 296 -1.02 1.89 8.74
CA ILE A 296 -1.85 2.52 7.72
C ILE A 296 -2.19 3.92 8.18
N ASN A 297 -1.81 4.90 7.38
CA ASN A 297 -2.25 6.27 7.50
C ASN A 297 -3.27 6.54 6.40
N THR A 298 -4.42 7.08 6.75
CA THR A 298 -5.51 7.33 5.81
C THR A 298 -5.27 8.55 4.93
N GLY A 299 -4.46 9.49 5.38
CA GLY A 299 -4.14 10.72 4.65
C GLY A 299 -5.24 11.77 4.66
N GLU A 300 -6.35 11.51 5.30
CA GLU A 300 -7.53 12.39 5.33
C GLU A 300 -7.35 13.59 6.26
N ASP A 301 -6.43 13.52 7.17
CA ASP A 301 -6.01 14.60 8.08
C ASP A 301 -5.49 15.86 7.36
N ASN A 302 -5.12 15.76 6.09
CA ASN A 302 -4.80 16.92 5.26
C ASN A 302 -5.98 17.90 5.11
N TYR A 303 -7.19 17.47 5.35
CA TYR A 303 -8.40 18.32 5.33
C TYR A 303 -8.61 19.12 6.60
N LEU A 304 -7.99 18.74 7.70
CA LEU A 304 -8.11 19.45 8.98
C LEU A 304 -7.56 20.89 8.95
N THR A 305 -6.98 21.31 7.85
CA THR A 305 -6.50 22.68 7.62
C THR A 305 -7.53 23.60 6.97
N THR A 306 -8.73 23.10 6.64
CA THR A 306 -9.78 23.89 6.01
C THR A 306 -10.69 24.60 7.02
N ALA A 307 -11.63 25.43 6.52
CA ALA A 307 -12.55 26.18 7.35
C ALA A 307 -13.52 25.28 8.16
N ASP A 308 -13.79 24.08 7.66
CA ASP A 308 -14.75 23.12 8.24
C ASP A 308 -14.07 21.96 8.98
N ALA A 309 -12.91 22.24 9.58
CA ALA A 309 -12.02 21.25 10.20
C ALA A 309 -12.72 20.29 11.19
N VAL A 310 -13.76 20.75 11.92
CA VAL A 310 -14.49 19.90 12.87
C VAL A 310 -15.36 18.88 12.17
N GLU A 311 -16.06 19.28 11.09
CA GLU A 311 -16.89 18.38 10.30
C GLU A 311 -16.02 17.36 9.54
N GLU A 312 -14.91 17.82 8.98
CA GLU A 312 -13.92 16.97 8.33
C GLU A 312 -13.30 15.96 9.28
N ALA A 313 -12.96 16.38 10.52
CA ALA A 313 -12.44 15.47 11.53
C ALA A 313 -13.44 14.34 11.87
N HIS A 314 -14.73 14.62 11.91
CA HIS A 314 -15.76 13.60 12.09
C HIS A 314 -15.82 12.63 10.89
N THR A 315 -15.66 13.15 9.67
CA THR A 315 -15.64 12.34 8.45
C THR A 315 -14.40 11.43 8.40
N VAL A 316 -13.23 11.96 8.75
CA VAL A 316 -11.98 11.21 8.87
C VAL A 316 -12.12 10.07 9.88
N LEU A 317 -12.58 10.36 11.08
CA LEU A 317 -12.78 9.34 12.12
C LEU A 317 -13.79 8.26 11.68
N ALA A 318 -14.87 8.65 11.04
CA ALA A 318 -15.85 7.69 10.52
C ALA A 318 -15.26 6.79 9.43
N SER A 319 -14.47 7.35 8.53
CA SER A 319 -13.76 6.59 7.47
C SER A 319 -12.75 5.61 8.07
N ASP A 320 -11.98 6.02 9.06
CA ASP A 320 -11.01 5.15 9.73
C ASP A 320 -11.68 3.98 10.43
N LEU A 321 -12.78 4.21 11.12
CA LEU A 321 -13.55 3.15 11.76
C LEU A 321 -14.13 2.16 10.73
N ILE A 322 -14.59 2.63 9.59
CA ILE A 322 -15.09 1.78 8.50
C ILE A 322 -13.94 0.95 7.94
N ASN A 323 -12.80 1.55 7.68
CA ASN A 323 -11.61 0.87 7.16
C ASN A 323 -11.07 -0.18 8.14
N GLU A 324 -11.08 0.10 9.45
CA GLU A 324 -10.76 -0.88 10.49
C GLU A 324 -11.68 -2.11 10.38
N GLN A 325 -12.98 -1.90 10.28
CA GLN A 325 -13.94 -3.00 10.20
C GLN A 325 -13.84 -3.78 8.89
N LEU A 326 -13.55 -3.13 7.77
CA LEU A 326 -13.29 -3.81 6.49
C LEU A 326 -12.09 -4.75 6.59
N ALA A 327 -11.04 -4.33 7.28
CA ALA A 327 -9.87 -5.16 7.48
C ALA A 327 -10.15 -6.38 8.38
N LEU A 328 -10.95 -6.21 9.43
CA LEU A 328 -11.41 -7.32 10.29
C LEU A 328 -12.26 -8.34 9.51
N LEU A 329 -13.12 -7.86 8.62
CA LEU A 329 -13.90 -8.73 7.72
C LEU A 329 -13.00 -9.50 6.75
N ALA A 330 -11.87 -8.94 6.36
CA ALA A 330 -10.86 -9.63 5.56
C ALA A 330 -10.04 -10.66 6.35
N GLY A 331 -10.37 -10.89 7.62
CA GLY A 331 -9.72 -11.90 8.48
C GLY A 331 -8.41 -11.43 9.11
N LEU A 332 -8.15 -10.12 9.13
CA LEU A 332 -6.97 -9.57 9.80
C LEU A 332 -7.21 -9.44 11.30
N PRO A 333 -6.23 -9.78 12.14
CA PRO A 333 -6.37 -9.65 13.59
C PRO A 333 -6.48 -8.18 14.00
N GLU A 334 -7.34 -7.90 14.96
CA GLU A 334 -7.61 -6.56 15.50
C GLU A 334 -6.33 -5.82 15.93
N GLU A 335 -5.34 -6.56 16.44
CA GLU A 335 -4.06 -6.01 16.87
C GLU A 335 -3.21 -5.44 15.73
N GLN A 336 -3.50 -5.80 14.48
CA GLN A 336 -2.74 -5.37 13.30
C GLN A 336 -3.35 -4.16 12.59
N MET A 337 -4.59 -3.82 12.91
CA MET A 337 -5.36 -2.81 12.19
C MET A 337 -5.94 -1.74 13.12
N GLY A 338 -5.45 -1.67 14.34
CA GLY A 338 -6.08 -0.80 15.33
C GLY A 338 -6.04 0.69 14.94
N LEU A 339 -7.14 1.36 15.20
CA LEU A 339 -7.21 2.82 15.35
C LEU A 339 -6.02 3.38 16.14
N GLY A 340 -5.41 2.59 17.02
CA GLY A 340 -4.22 2.97 17.75
C GLY A 340 -3.05 3.38 16.87
N HIS A 341 -2.89 2.78 15.70
CA HIS A 341 -1.84 3.15 14.75
C HIS A 341 -2.19 4.43 13.98
N ALA A 342 -3.44 4.60 13.56
CA ALA A 342 -3.90 5.84 12.95
C ALA A 342 -3.79 7.03 13.93
N PHE A 343 -4.25 6.86 15.16
CA PHE A 343 -4.12 7.90 16.19
C PHE A 343 -2.69 8.21 16.64
N GLU A 344 -1.77 7.28 16.49
CA GLU A 344 -0.35 7.56 16.73
C GLU A 344 0.26 8.40 15.60
N MET A 345 -0.27 8.34 14.40
CA MET A 345 0.20 9.08 13.23
C MET A 345 -0.48 10.44 13.07
N ASP A 346 -1.77 10.56 13.35
CA ASP A 346 -2.53 11.80 13.21
C ASP A 346 -1.94 12.99 14.00
N PRO A 347 -1.52 12.84 15.27
CA PRO A 347 -0.84 13.92 16.00
C PRO A 347 0.49 14.33 15.38
N MET A 348 1.17 13.42 14.69
CA MET A 348 2.46 13.71 14.04
C MET A 348 2.28 14.53 12.78
N LEU A 349 1.30 14.20 11.95
CA LEU A 349 0.96 14.96 10.75
C LEU A 349 0.45 16.34 11.10
N SER A 350 -0.36 16.48 12.15
CA SER A 350 -0.78 17.76 12.70
C SER A 350 0.39 18.62 13.18
N LEU A 351 1.43 18.03 13.79
CA LEU A 351 2.64 18.73 14.19
C LEU A 351 3.47 19.22 12.98
N ILE A 352 3.50 18.49 11.89
CA ILE A 352 4.16 18.91 10.64
C ILE A 352 3.44 20.14 10.07
N HIS A 353 2.13 20.14 10.04
CA HIS A 353 1.34 21.30 9.60
C HIS A 353 1.49 22.51 10.54
N ILE A 354 1.67 22.30 11.83
CA ILE A 354 1.92 23.36 12.82
C ILE A 354 3.37 23.87 12.75
N SER A 355 4.33 23.02 12.46
CA SER A 355 5.75 23.38 12.42
C SER A 355 6.23 23.92 11.06
N GLU A 356 5.41 23.88 10.01
CA GLU A 356 5.73 24.42 8.67
C GLU A 356 4.92 25.69 8.25
N PRO A 357 4.60 26.66 9.12
CA PRO A 357 4.02 27.93 8.64
C PRO A 357 4.99 28.72 7.76
N THR A 358 6.28 28.34 7.71
CA THR A 358 7.33 29.03 6.98
C THR A 358 7.39 28.65 5.50
N ARG A 359 6.90 27.49 5.07
CA ARG A 359 6.92 27.10 3.65
C ARG A 359 5.91 27.85 2.79
N LEU A 360 4.77 28.22 3.36
CA LEU A 360 3.77 29.06 2.68
C LEU A 360 4.22 30.51 2.52
N GLY A 361 5.13 31.00 3.35
CA GLY A 361 5.70 32.36 3.27
C GLY A 361 6.84 32.50 2.26
N MET A 362 7.37 31.42 1.69
CA MET A 362 8.46 31.45 0.70
C MET A 362 7.97 31.36 -0.76
N ILE A 363 6.67 31.25 -0.99
CA ILE A 363 6.06 31.18 -2.34
C ILE A 363 5.30 32.48 -2.67
N SER A 364 5.40 33.51 -1.85
CA SER A 364 4.86 34.84 -2.15
C SER A 364 5.93 35.81 -2.65
#